data_6841b87ea44fc048e265011f553e32ab
#
_entry.id   6841b87ea44fc048e265011f553e32ab
#
_cell.length_a   1.000
_cell.length_b   1.000
_cell.length_c   1.000
_cell.angle_alpha   90.00
_cell.angle_beta   90.00
_cell.angle_gamma   90.00
#
_symmetry.space_group_name_H-M   'P 1'
#
loop_
_entity.id
_entity.type
_entity.pdbx_description
1 polymer ?
#
loop_
_entity_poly.entity_id
_entity_poly.type
_entity_poly.pdbx_seq_one_letter_code
_entity_poly.pdbx_strand_id
1 'polypeptide(L)'
;LAHSSPPKSQATIDGVPCTHNLMKWIVKQTKSKGYEFTFDIVKGKAVIGQAHYIPKLLRQGYGIRLNDSKFLLQYMPAADARAYMRDINTKDILRHPFAIRENNCTVGEISVIHTKTGFLQGYNSIAMQLYGEEYQSYKIGFGKEGVCCPVFLGGQQIAQINKSAVVKDNLDEYLIYAVNEKALMPSVMFAIYIDGIYYANRGMYVDDATTINCEYSLNEEVLSHYDPNFVKGL
;
A
#
# COMPACT_ATOMS: atom_id res chain seq x y z
N LEU A 1 -16.93 4.21 -40.43
CA LEU A 1 -16.01 3.26 -39.79
C LEU A 1 -16.43 3.15 -38.33
N ALA A 2 -17.02 2.01 -37.96
CA ALA A 2 -17.57 1.73 -36.63
C ALA A 2 -16.44 1.39 -35.67
N HIS A 3 -16.33 2.13 -34.57
CA HIS A 3 -15.49 1.79 -33.45
C HIS A 3 -16.17 0.69 -32.64
N SER A 4 -15.63 -0.51 -32.71
CA SER A 4 -16.03 -1.62 -31.84
C SER A 4 -15.37 -1.44 -30.46
N SER A 5 -16.21 -1.27 -29.45
CA SER A 5 -15.80 -1.33 -28.04
C SER A 5 -15.29 -2.74 -27.68
N PRO A 6 -14.25 -2.87 -26.84
CA PRO A 6 -13.81 -4.16 -26.40
C PRO A 6 -14.86 -4.83 -25.50
N PRO A 7 -14.98 -6.16 -25.51
CA PRO A 7 -15.98 -6.86 -24.73
C PRO A 7 -15.67 -6.77 -23.22
N LYS A 8 -16.66 -6.33 -22.45
CA LYS A 8 -16.66 -6.48 -20.99
C LYS A 8 -16.75 -7.97 -20.66
N SER A 9 -15.64 -8.58 -20.32
CA SER A 9 -15.64 -9.92 -19.74
C SER A 9 -16.08 -9.85 -18.28
N GLN A 10 -17.37 -9.90 -18.04
CA GLN A 10 -17.91 -10.34 -16.75
C GLN A 10 -17.74 -11.85 -16.67
N ALA A 11 -16.76 -12.32 -15.92
CA ALA A 11 -16.72 -13.70 -15.47
C ALA A 11 -17.75 -13.86 -14.36
N THR A 12 -18.99 -14.18 -14.72
CA THR A 12 -20.00 -14.74 -13.83
C THR A 12 -19.70 -16.23 -13.70
N ILE A 13 -19.03 -16.62 -12.65
CA ILE A 13 -19.10 -17.97 -12.11
C ILE A 13 -20.28 -17.95 -11.14
N ASP A 14 -21.35 -18.65 -11.53
CA ASP A 14 -22.53 -19.02 -10.74
C ASP A 14 -22.90 -18.08 -9.58
N GLY A 15 -23.88 -17.24 -9.79
CA GLY A 15 -24.68 -16.32 -8.98
C GLY A 15 -24.77 -16.45 -7.44
N VAL A 16 -23.72 -16.89 -6.76
CA VAL A 16 -23.59 -16.86 -5.31
C VAL A 16 -22.69 -15.67 -4.99
N PRO A 17 -23.14 -14.65 -4.24
CA PRO A 17 -22.24 -13.64 -3.71
C PRO A 17 -21.23 -14.38 -2.84
N CYS A 18 -19.96 -14.42 -3.26
CA CYS A 18 -18.88 -14.87 -2.40
C CYS A 18 -18.80 -13.89 -1.22
N THR A 19 -19.51 -14.20 -0.15
CA THR A 19 -19.28 -13.58 1.16
C THR A 19 -17.93 -14.08 1.64
N HIS A 20 -16.87 -13.44 1.18
CA HIS A 20 -15.53 -13.66 1.72
C HIS A 20 -15.58 -13.22 3.18
N ASN A 21 -15.31 -14.16 4.07
CA ASN A 21 -15.14 -13.85 5.49
C ASN A 21 -13.78 -13.13 5.61
N LEU A 22 -13.77 -11.82 5.32
CA LEU A 22 -12.54 -11.03 5.31
C LEU A 22 -11.91 -11.02 6.71
N MET A 23 -10.61 -11.21 6.73
CA MET A 23 -9.83 -11.04 7.94
C MET A 23 -9.48 -9.57 8.12
N LYS A 24 -9.46 -9.09 9.36
CA LYS A 24 -9.18 -7.71 9.71
C LYS A 24 -7.94 -7.59 10.57
N TRP A 25 -7.05 -6.66 10.17
CA TRP A 25 -5.87 -6.24 10.93
C TRP A 25 -5.78 -4.72 10.98
N ILE A 26 -4.98 -4.23 11.88
CA ILE A 26 -4.71 -2.80 12.05
C ILE A 26 -3.19 -2.61 12.06
N VAL A 27 -2.69 -1.69 11.24
CA VAL A 27 -1.35 -1.13 11.39
C VAL A 27 -1.51 0.23 12.01
N LYS A 28 -1.11 0.35 13.27
CA LYS A 28 -1.31 1.55 14.07
C LYS A 28 0.04 2.19 14.40
N GLN A 29 0.21 3.44 14.01
CA GLN A 29 1.37 4.22 14.42
C GLN A 29 1.30 4.46 15.93
N THR A 30 2.40 4.17 16.63
CA THR A 30 2.50 4.34 18.08
C THR A 30 3.46 5.45 18.47
N LYS A 31 4.32 5.87 17.53
CA LYS A 31 5.22 7.00 17.70
C LYS A 31 5.46 7.68 16.35
N SER A 32 5.40 9.02 16.36
CA SER A 32 5.66 9.87 15.20
C SER A 32 6.38 11.15 15.68
N LYS A 33 7.64 11.00 16.12
CA LYS A 33 8.42 12.12 16.67
C LYS A 33 9.82 12.17 16.08
N GLY A 34 10.13 13.24 15.37
CA GLY A 34 11.43 13.42 14.72
C GLY A 34 11.70 12.34 13.68
N TYR A 35 12.70 11.50 13.92
CA TYR A 35 13.04 10.33 13.08
C TYR A 35 12.55 9.00 13.66
N GLU A 36 11.73 9.05 14.71
CA GLU A 36 11.22 7.86 15.37
C GLU A 36 9.78 7.60 14.92
N PHE A 37 9.61 6.70 13.98
CA PHE A 37 8.31 6.19 13.55
C PHE A 37 8.23 4.73 13.93
N THR A 38 7.23 4.38 14.72
CA THR A 38 6.96 3.00 15.14
C THR A 38 5.50 2.67 14.93
N PHE A 39 5.25 1.42 14.58
CA PHE A 39 3.91 0.90 14.31
C PHE A 39 3.73 -0.45 15.01
N ASP A 40 2.55 -0.67 15.54
CA ASP A 40 2.09 -1.99 15.96
C ASP A 40 1.18 -2.58 14.88
N ILE A 41 1.35 -3.89 14.62
CA ILE A 41 0.49 -4.67 13.74
C ILE A 41 -0.40 -5.52 14.64
N VAL A 42 -1.72 -5.29 14.57
CA VAL A 42 -2.69 -5.80 15.55
C VAL A 42 -3.72 -6.70 14.88
N LYS A 43 -3.99 -7.86 15.49
CA LYS A 43 -5.13 -8.75 15.17
C LYS A 43 -6.04 -8.84 16.39
N GLY A 44 -7.26 -8.29 16.28
CA GLY A 44 -8.16 -8.17 17.43
C GLY A 44 -7.55 -7.29 18.54
N LYS A 45 -7.15 -7.92 19.68
CA LYS A 45 -6.48 -7.24 20.79
C LYS A 45 -4.98 -7.55 20.90
N ALA A 46 -4.48 -8.45 20.07
CA ALA A 46 -3.10 -8.92 20.12
C ALA A 46 -2.20 -8.16 19.15
N VAL A 47 -1.03 -7.70 19.65
CA VAL A 47 0.04 -7.21 18.79
C VAL A 47 0.79 -8.42 18.25
N ILE A 48 0.71 -8.62 16.93
CA ILE A 48 1.32 -9.75 16.22
C ILE A 48 2.60 -9.35 15.48
N GLY A 49 2.90 -8.07 15.43
CA GLY A 49 4.10 -7.56 14.75
C GLY A 49 4.33 -6.10 15.04
N GLN A 50 5.48 -5.61 14.60
CA GLN A 50 5.88 -4.22 14.74
C GLN A 50 6.68 -3.76 13.53
N ALA A 51 6.59 -2.46 13.20
CA ALA A 51 7.47 -1.83 12.25
C ALA A 51 8.09 -0.57 12.85
N HIS A 52 9.29 -0.21 12.37
CA HIS A 52 9.98 1.00 12.80
C HIS A 52 10.83 1.58 11.67
N TYR A 53 10.95 2.90 11.66
CA TYR A 53 11.81 3.62 10.73
C TYR A 53 13.28 3.52 11.14
N ILE A 54 14.16 3.36 10.15
CA ILE A 54 15.63 3.30 10.32
C ILE A 54 16.25 4.52 9.62
N PRO A 55 16.71 5.54 10.37
CA PRO A 55 17.20 6.81 9.81
C PRO A 55 18.65 6.78 9.34
N LYS A 56 19.26 5.62 9.06
CA LYS A 56 20.67 5.52 8.68
C LYS A 56 20.91 6.02 7.24
N LEU A 57 21.88 6.90 7.06
CA LEU A 57 22.22 7.58 5.80
C LEU A 57 22.35 6.63 4.59
N LEU A 58 22.90 5.42 4.78
CA LEU A 58 23.10 4.40 3.74
C LEU A 58 22.07 3.26 3.78
N ARG A 59 21.16 3.27 4.75
CA ARG A 59 20.17 2.20 4.96
C ARG A 59 18.83 2.75 5.43
N GLN A 60 18.47 3.94 4.93
CA GLN A 60 17.17 4.52 5.23
C GLN A 60 16.05 3.57 4.81
N GLY A 61 15.09 3.32 5.69
CA GLY A 61 13.99 2.42 5.40
C GLY A 61 13.18 2.03 6.62
N TYR A 62 12.50 0.88 6.55
CA TYR A 62 11.65 0.36 7.62
C TYR A 62 12.00 -1.08 7.95
N GLY A 63 12.27 -1.35 9.22
CA GLY A 63 12.31 -2.71 9.75
C GLY A 63 10.89 -3.16 10.06
N ILE A 64 10.48 -4.33 9.58
CA ILE A 64 9.16 -4.94 9.84
C ILE A 64 9.40 -6.31 10.46
N ARG A 65 8.79 -6.54 11.62
CA ARG A 65 8.70 -7.86 12.24
C ARG A 65 7.24 -8.26 12.28
N LEU A 66 6.90 -9.39 11.68
CA LEU A 66 5.55 -9.94 11.70
C LEU A 66 5.64 -11.44 12.00
N ASN A 67 5.06 -11.86 13.11
CA ASN A 67 5.28 -13.19 13.68
C ASN A 67 6.81 -13.46 13.81
N ASP A 68 7.32 -14.55 13.23
CA ASP A 68 8.74 -14.93 13.27
C ASP A 68 9.56 -14.32 12.12
N SER A 69 8.92 -13.71 11.15
CA SER A 69 9.59 -13.12 9.98
C SER A 69 10.07 -11.70 10.25
N LYS A 70 11.26 -11.37 9.71
CA LYS A 70 11.88 -10.05 9.81
C LYS A 70 12.25 -9.55 8.44
N PHE A 71 11.69 -8.40 8.07
CA PHE A 71 11.94 -7.75 6.80
C PHE A 71 12.56 -6.37 6.99
N LEU A 72 13.29 -5.94 5.97
CA LEU A 72 13.81 -4.59 5.85
C LEU A 72 13.36 -4.03 4.50
N LEU A 73 12.54 -2.99 4.52
CA LEU A 73 12.30 -2.14 3.36
C LEU A 73 13.43 -1.12 3.32
N GLN A 74 14.35 -1.23 2.38
CA GLN A 74 15.52 -0.36 2.28
C GLN A 74 15.46 0.47 1.00
N TYR A 75 15.55 1.80 1.13
CA TYR A 75 15.65 2.69 -0.02
C TYR A 75 16.81 2.28 -0.94
N MET A 76 16.56 2.31 -2.24
CA MET A 76 17.57 2.06 -3.27
C MET A 76 17.52 3.14 -4.36
N PRO A 77 18.63 3.41 -5.09
CA PRO A 77 18.61 4.25 -6.27
C PRO A 77 17.69 3.69 -7.36
N ALA A 78 16.99 4.57 -8.09
CA ALA A 78 16.05 4.16 -9.14
C ALA A 78 16.72 3.34 -10.28
N ALA A 79 18.01 3.55 -10.53
CA ALA A 79 18.76 2.77 -11.52
C ALA A 79 18.87 1.30 -11.12
N ASP A 80 19.09 1.03 -9.82
CA ASP A 80 19.20 -0.33 -9.31
C ASP A 80 17.83 -1.03 -9.32
N ALA A 81 16.75 -0.28 -9.00
CA ALA A 81 15.39 -0.80 -9.02
C ALA A 81 14.97 -1.30 -10.41
N ARG A 82 15.31 -0.57 -11.48
CA ARG A 82 14.98 -0.98 -12.86
C ARG A 82 15.58 -2.32 -13.26
N ALA A 83 16.70 -2.72 -12.66
CA ALA A 83 17.32 -4.01 -12.93
C ALA A 83 16.49 -5.18 -12.39
N TYR A 84 15.65 -4.93 -11.38
CA TYR A 84 14.81 -5.95 -10.74
C TYR A 84 13.40 -5.99 -11.33
N MET A 85 12.80 -4.86 -11.66
CA MET A 85 11.45 -4.76 -12.22
C MET A 85 11.47 -5.01 -13.74
N ARG A 86 11.42 -6.27 -14.14
CA ARG A 86 11.60 -6.71 -15.55
C ARG A 86 10.50 -6.21 -16.49
N ASP A 87 9.28 -6.02 -16.00
CA ASP A 87 8.09 -5.76 -16.83
C ASP A 87 7.61 -4.31 -16.83
N ILE A 88 8.38 -3.40 -16.21
CA ILE A 88 8.04 -1.97 -16.27
C ILE A 88 8.27 -1.46 -17.69
N ASN A 89 7.21 -0.91 -18.27
CA ASN A 89 7.30 -0.19 -19.51
C ASN A 89 8.39 0.89 -19.40
N THR A 90 9.30 0.95 -20.36
CA THR A 90 10.42 1.92 -20.39
C THR A 90 9.96 3.39 -20.34
N LYS A 91 8.68 3.67 -20.63
CA LYS A 91 8.05 4.99 -20.54
C LYS A 91 7.60 5.36 -19.14
N ASP A 92 7.46 4.38 -18.22
CA ASP A 92 7.02 4.62 -16.86
C ASP A 92 8.18 5.14 -16.00
N ILE A 93 7.84 6.01 -15.05
CA ILE A 93 8.83 6.61 -14.15
C ILE A 93 8.73 5.92 -12.80
N LEU A 94 9.80 5.26 -12.39
CA LEU A 94 9.97 4.76 -11.04
C LEU A 94 10.26 5.90 -10.06
N ARG A 95 9.54 5.90 -8.93
CA ARG A 95 9.76 6.84 -7.82
C ARG A 95 9.84 6.08 -6.50
N HIS A 96 10.72 6.53 -5.62
CA HIS A 96 10.86 6.00 -4.26
C HIS A 96 11.01 4.47 -4.19
N PRO A 97 11.96 3.87 -4.92
CA PRO A 97 12.14 2.42 -4.89
C PRO A 97 12.77 1.96 -3.57
N PHE A 98 12.26 0.85 -3.03
CA PHE A 98 12.81 0.16 -1.87
C PHE A 98 13.03 -1.31 -2.18
N ALA A 99 14.20 -1.84 -1.83
CA ALA A 99 14.42 -3.28 -1.78
C ALA A 99 13.71 -3.87 -0.57
N ILE A 100 13.11 -5.04 -0.73
CA ILE A 100 12.58 -5.85 0.34
C ILE A 100 13.61 -6.92 0.66
N ARG A 101 14.12 -6.93 1.90
CA ARG A 101 15.11 -7.89 2.36
C ARG A 101 14.58 -8.72 3.49
N GLU A 102 14.85 -10.01 3.45
CA GLU A 102 14.67 -10.95 4.54
C GLU A 102 16.01 -11.66 4.78
N ASN A 103 16.47 -11.73 6.05
CA ASN A 103 17.74 -12.38 6.42
C ASN A 103 18.95 -11.93 5.57
N ASN A 104 19.02 -10.63 5.24
CA ASN A 104 20.01 -10.00 4.36
C ASN A 104 19.92 -10.38 2.87
N CYS A 105 19.02 -11.24 2.46
CA CYS A 105 18.75 -11.56 1.05
C CYS A 105 17.68 -10.61 0.51
N THR A 106 17.84 -10.12 -0.72
CA THR A 106 16.78 -9.39 -1.41
C THR A 106 15.75 -10.40 -1.91
N VAL A 107 14.51 -10.27 -1.43
CA VAL A 107 13.38 -11.14 -1.75
C VAL A 107 12.33 -10.43 -2.59
N GLY A 108 12.53 -9.13 -2.85
CA GLY A 108 11.61 -8.34 -3.66
C GLY A 108 11.94 -6.85 -3.64
N GLU A 109 11.00 -6.07 -4.13
CA GLU A 109 11.08 -4.62 -4.17
C GLU A 109 9.68 -4.00 -4.18
N ILE A 110 9.59 -2.71 -3.84
CA ILE A 110 8.38 -1.91 -3.88
C ILE A 110 8.68 -0.50 -4.38
N SER A 111 7.84 0.03 -5.27
CA SER A 111 8.02 1.36 -5.87
C SER A 111 6.71 2.01 -6.24
N VAL A 112 6.68 3.32 -6.29
CA VAL A 112 5.64 4.07 -7.02
C VAL A 112 5.97 4.06 -8.50
N ILE A 113 5.01 3.64 -9.31
CA ILE A 113 5.08 3.68 -10.77
C ILE A 113 4.21 4.84 -11.26
N HIS A 114 4.81 5.77 -11.98
CA HIS A 114 4.06 6.81 -12.65
C HIS A 114 3.86 6.43 -14.11
N THR A 115 2.63 6.05 -14.46
CA THR A 115 2.22 5.70 -15.83
C THR A 115 1.74 6.95 -16.54
N LYS A 116 2.33 7.26 -17.71
CA LYS A 116 1.93 8.38 -18.55
C LYS A 116 0.81 7.95 -19.49
N THR A 117 -0.34 8.66 -19.42
CA THR A 117 -1.52 8.42 -20.29
C THR A 117 -1.75 9.60 -21.23
N GLY A 118 -0.73 10.06 -21.99
CA GLY A 118 -0.83 11.21 -22.88
C GLY A 118 0.18 12.30 -22.56
N PHE A 119 0.00 13.51 -23.13
CA PHE A 119 1.04 14.56 -23.07
C PHE A 119 1.20 15.17 -21.66
N LEU A 120 0.13 15.32 -20.89
CA LEU A 120 0.12 15.92 -19.56
C LEU A 120 -0.60 15.08 -18.50
N GLN A 121 -1.12 13.93 -18.86
CA GLN A 121 -1.90 13.08 -17.97
C GLN A 121 -1.10 11.84 -17.57
N GLY A 122 -1.34 11.38 -16.37
CA GLY A 122 -0.77 10.15 -15.84
C GLY A 122 -1.37 9.84 -14.48
N TYR A 123 -1.10 8.64 -13.99
CA TYR A 123 -1.50 8.24 -12.65
C TYR A 123 -0.36 7.49 -11.97
N ASN A 124 -0.46 7.38 -10.66
CA ASN A 124 0.48 6.61 -9.87
C ASN A 124 -0.20 5.32 -9.41
N SER A 125 0.52 4.21 -9.58
CA SER A 125 0.27 2.96 -8.88
C SER A 125 1.46 2.63 -7.98
N ILE A 126 1.29 1.67 -7.08
CA ILE A 126 2.39 1.14 -6.27
C ILE A 126 2.53 -0.32 -6.67
N ALA A 127 3.68 -0.67 -7.23
CA ALA A 127 4.01 -2.04 -7.59
C ALA A 127 4.96 -2.64 -6.57
N MET A 128 4.78 -3.92 -6.27
CA MET A 128 5.66 -4.68 -5.40
C MET A 128 5.87 -6.06 -6.00
N GLN A 129 7.15 -6.47 -6.09
CA GLN A 129 7.52 -7.88 -6.24
C GLN A 129 7.91 -8.44 -4.88
N LEU A 130 7.41 -9.62 -4.55
CA LEU A 130 7.75 -10.31 -3.31
C LEU A 130 7.75 -11.82 -3.56
N TYR A 131 8.90 -12.47 -3.38
CA TYR A 131 9.11 -13.91 -3.66
C TYR A 131 8.71 -14.34 -5.09
N GLY A 132 8.87 -13.43 -6.06
CA GLY A 132 8.51 -13.67 -7.47
C GLY A 132 7.03 -13.46 -7.80
N GLU A 133 6.20 -13.11 -6.82
CA GLU A 133 4.81 -12.71 -7.04
C GLU A 133 4.72 -11.19 -7.26
N GLU A 134 3.81 -10.77 -8.15
CA GLU A 134 3.60 -9.36 -8.50
C GLU A 134 2.32 -8.84 -7.86
N TYR A 135 2.49 -7.81 -7.04
CA TYR A 135 1.41 -7.12 -6.35
C TYR A 135 1.30 -5.70 -6.87
N GLN A 136 0.06 -5.18 -6.89
CA GLN A 136 -0.22 -3.80 -7.26
C GLN A 136 -1.21 -3.16 -6.30
N SER A 137 -1.05 -1.87 -6.04
CA SER A 137 -1.98 -1.09 -5.24
C SER A 137 -2.16 0.30 -5.83
N TYR A 138 -3.30 0.92 -5.53
CA TYR A 138 -3.66 2.27 -5.97
C TYR A 138 -4.11 3.09 -4.77
N LYS A 139 -3.59 4.31 -4.64
CA LYS A 139 -4.03 5.22 -3.57
C LYS A 139 -5.23 6.04 -4.06
N ILE A 140 -6.41 5.79 -3.50
CA ILE A 140 -7.68 6.38 -3.91
C ILE A 140 -8.25 7.21 -2.77
N GLY A 141 -8.33 8.52 -2.95
CA GLY A 141 -8.85 9.45 -1.95
C GLY A 141 -10.34 9.73 -2.13
N PHE A 142 -11.09 9.67 -1.05
CA PHE A 142 -12.54 9.94 -0.96
C PHE A 142 -12.86 11.13 -0.03
N GLY A 143 -11.94 12.08 0.07
CA GLY A 143 -12.10 13.28 0.88
C GLY A 143 -12.19 12.97 2.38
N LYS A 144 -13.31 13.34 3.01
CA LYS A 144 -13.55 13.13 4.45
C LYS A 144 -13.68 11.65 4.85
N GLU A 145 -13.98 10.77 3.91
CA GLU A 145 -14.06 9.32 4.13
C GLU A 145 -12.68 8.69 4.21
N GLY A 146 -11.63 9.44 3.84
CA GLY A 146 -10.24 9.01 3.91
C GLY A 146 -9.72 8.45 2.60
N VAL A 147 -8.77 7.51 2.70
CA VAL A 147 -8.08 6.91 1.57
C VAL A 147 -8.27 5.40 1.60
N CYS A 148 -8.55 4.84 0.42
CA CYS A 148 -8.62 3.40 0.18
C CYS A 148 -7.46 2.99 -0.74
N CYS A 149 -6.78 1.90 -0.39
CA CYS A 149 -5.74 1.32 -1.21
C CYS A 149 -6.06 -0.17 -1.43
N PRO A 150 -6.73 -0.53 -2.54
CA PRO A 150 -6.94 -1.92 -2.91
C PRO A 150 -5.60 -2.57 -3.27
N VAL A 151 -5.41 -3.83 -2.88
CA VAL A 151 -4.22 -4.62 -3.16
C VAL A 151 -4.59 -5.79 -4.05
N PHE A 152 -3.87 -5.91 -5.17
CA PHE A 152 -4.07 -6.93 -6.18
C PHE A 152 -2.88 -7.88 -6.26
N LEU A 153 -3.17 -9.14 -6.56
CA LEU A 153 -2.21 -10.18 -6.95
C LEU A 153 -2.71 -10.79 -8.25
N GLY A 154 -1.91 -10.71 -9.32
CA GLY A 154 -2.31 -11.24 -10.62
C GLY A 154 -3.63 -10.67 -11.16
N GLY A 155 -3.96 -9.41 -10.88
CA GLY A 155 -5.20 -8.75 -11.27
C GLY A 155 -6.42 -9.04 -10.38
N GLN A 156 -6.33 -9.96 -9.42
CA GLN A 156 -7.38 -10.23 -8.44
C GLN A 156 -7.16 -9.38 -7.17
N GLN A 157 -8.20 -8.70 -6.69
CA GLN A 157 -8.12 -8.00 -5.41
C GLN A 157 -8.08 -9.00 -4.27
N ILE A 158 -7.02 -8.94 -3.46
CA ILE A 158 -6.77 -9.82 -2.32
C ILE A 158 -6.88 -9.12 -0.97
N ALA A 159 -6.75 -7.79 -0.97
CA ALA A 159 -6.89 -7.00 0.24
C ALA A 159 -7.32 -5.56 -0.09
N GLN A 160 -7.71 -4.85 0.96
CA GLN A 160 -7.97 -3.42 0.95
C GLN A 160 -7.39 -2.79 2.20
N ILE A 161 -6.68 -1.68 2.04
CA ILE A 161 -6.11 -0.89 3.13
C ILE A 161 -6.88 0.42 3.18
N ASN A 162 -7.53 0.72 4.31
CA ASN A 162 -8.25 1.96 4.52
C ASN A 162 -7.51 2.82 5.54
N LYS A 163 -7.29 4.10 5.19
CA LYS A 163 -6.73 5.11 6.08
C LYS A 163 -7.78 6.19 6.37
N SER A 164 -8.03 6.48 7.64
CA SER A 164 -8.93 7.56 8.03
C SER A 164 -8.40 8.93 7.58
N ALA A 165 -9.30 9.82 7.17
CA ALA A 165 -8.97 11.24 7.00
C ALA A 165 -8.67 11.91 8.35
N VAL A 166 -9.25 11.41 9.44
CA VAL A 166 -9.05 11.94 10.80
C VAL A 166 -7.79 11.32 11.40
N VAL A 167 -6.84 12.16 11.75
CA VAL A 167 -5.56 11.80 12.37
C VAL A 167 -5.53 12.43 13.76
N LYS A 168 -5.36 11.61 14.81
CA LYS A 168 -5.25 12.03 16.20
C LYS A 168 -3.80 11.97 16.65
N ASP A 169 -3.32 12.99 17.33
CA ASP A 169 -1.98 13.08 17.91
C ASP A 169 -0.87 12.85 16.87
N ASN A 170 -1.14 13.18 15.60
CA ASN A 170 -0.28 12.88 14.45
C ASN A 170 0.07 11.39 14.28
N LEU A 171 -0.80 10.48 14.76
CA LEU A 171 -0.64 9.04 14.65
C LEU A 171 -1.61 8.48 13.61
N ASP A 172 -1.05 7.89 12.56
CA ASP A 172 -1.82 7.27 11.49
C ASP A 172 -2.27 5.86 11.85
N GLU A 173 -3.44 5.47 11.35
CA GLU A 173 -3.99 4.13 11.49
C GLU A 173 -4.47 3.62 10.13
N TYR A 174 -4.09 2.37 9.82
CA TYR A 174 -4.44 1.67 8.60
C TYR A 174 -5.24 0.42 8.94
N LEU A 175 -6.48 0.34 8.46
CA LEU A 175 -7.32 -0.85 8.55
C LEU A 175 -7.05 -1.73 7.33
N ILE A 176 -6.61 -2.95 7.55
CA ILE A 176 -6.37 -3.94 6.49
C ILE A 176 -7.49 -4.97 6.52
N TYR A 177 -8.17 -5.13 5.39
CA TYR A 177 -9.12 -6.20 5.13
C TYR A 177 -8.54 -7.11 4.06
N ALA A 178 -8.43 -8.41 4.33
CA ALA A 178 -7.84 -9.34 3.38
C ALA A 178 -8.58 -10.66 3.32
N VAL A 179 -8.54 -11.31 2.14
CA VAL A 179 -9.25 -12.57 1.88
C VAL A 179 -8.66 -13.75 2.65
N ASN A 180 -7.39 -13.67 3.03
CA ASN A 180 -6.69 -14.72 3.79
C ASN A 180 -5.42 -14.18 4.48
N GLU A 181 -4.79 -15.00 5.32
CA GLU A 181 -3.57 -14.62 6.05
C GLU A 181 -2.34 -14.41 5.15
N LYS A 182 -2.27 -15.02 3.97
CA LYS A 182 -1.16 -14.82 3.03
C LYS A 182 -1.11 -13.40 2.48
N ALA A 183 -2.27 -12.75 2.36
CA ALA A 183 -2.37 -11.36 1.93
C ALA A 183 -1.93 -10.35 3.01
N LEU A 184 -1.74 -10.77 4.27
CA LEU A 184 -1.37 -9.87 5.37
C LEU A 184 0.00 -9.23 5.16
N MET A 185 1.04 -10.03 4.91
CA MET A 185 2.41 -9.50 4.79
C MET A 185 2.53 -8.47 3.66
N PRO A 186 2.10 -8.74 2.41
CA PRO A 186 2.14 -7.73 1.36
C PRO A 186 1.32 -6.49 1.72
N SER A 187 0.16 -6.64 2.36
CA SER A 187 -0.67 -5.50 2.77
C SER A 187 -0.01 -4.64 3.85
N VAL A 188 0.67 -5.25 4.82
CA VAL A 188 1.46 -4.52 5.82
C VAL A 188 2.61 -3.77 5.16
N MET A 189 3.32 -4.39 4.22
CA MET A 189 4.39 -3.71 3.48
C MET A 189 3.87 -2.52 2.69
N PHE A 190 2.72 -2.65 2.00
CA PHE A 190 2.07 -1.51 1.35
C PHE A 190 1.68 -0.42 2.34
N ALA A 191 1.07 -0.74 3.48
CA ALA A 191 0.66 0.25 4.48
C ALA A 191 1.86 1.04 5.02
N ILE A 192 2.94 0.37 5.41
CA ILE A 192 4.18 1.01 5.90
C ILE A 192 4.86 1.84 4.80
N TYR A 193 4.89 1.33 3.57
CA TYR A 193 5.45 2.05 2.44
C TYR A 193 4.63 3.30 2.10
N ILE A 194 3.30 3.19 2.06
CA ILE A 194 2.37 4.31 1.81
C ILE A 194 2.53 5.38 2.89
N ASP A 195 2.61 4.98 4.16
CA ASP A 195 2.88 5.91 5.26
C ASP A 195 4.18 6.67 5.03
N GLY A 196 5.24 5.96 4.76
CA GLY A 196 6.57 6.53 4.58
C GLY A 196 6.69 7.50 3.41
N ILE A 197 5.94 7.28 2.34
CA ILE A 197 6.01 8.10 1.12
C ILE A 197 5.05 9.29 1.16
N TYR A 198 3.84 9.11 1.71
CA TYR A 198 2.78 10.11 1.59
C TYR A 198 2.43 10.79 2.90
N TYR A 199 2.64 10.13 4.05
CA TYR A 199 2.11 10.59 5.34
C TYR A 199 3.17 10.77 6.43
N ALA A 200 4.43 10.41 6.18
CA ALA A 200 5.47 10.57 7.19
C ALA A 200 5.57 12.04 7.67
N ASN A 201 4.96 12.32 8.80
CA ASN A 201 4.92 13.64 9.45
C ASN A 201 6.27 13.96 10.12
N ARG A 202 7.32 14.05 9.30
CA ARG A 202 8.69 14.27 9.78
C ARG A 202 8.80 15.64 10.44
N GLY A 203 8.87 15.66 11.76
CA GLY A 203 9.20 16.87 12.53
C GLY A 203 8.05 17.78 12.89
N MET A 204 6.80 17.44 12.61
CA MET A 204 5.64 18.20 13.13
C MET A 204 5.30 17.74 14.54
N TYR A 205 5.36 18.67 15.47
CA TYR A 205 4.92 18.49 16.85
C TYR A 205 3.62 19.24 17.06
N VAL A 206 2.53 18.55 17.17
CA VAL A 206 1.30 19.06 17.75
C VAL A 206 0.78 17.98 18.69
N ASP A 207 1.08 18.11 19.97
CA ASP A 207 0.50 17.23 20.98
C ASP A 207 -1.01 17.54 21.07
N ASP A 208 -1.85 16.52 21.27
CA ASP A 208 -3.31 16.60 21.45
C ASP A 208 -4.10 17.22 20.28
N ALA A 209 -3.56 17.20 19.07
CA ALA A 209 -4.26 17.70 17.90
C ALA A 209 -5.02 16.62 17.14
N THR A 210 -6.23 16.96 16.72
CA THR A 210 -6.96 16.20 15.70
C THR A 210 -6.92 16.99 14.40
N THR A 211 -6.35 16.39 13.35
CA THR A 211 -6.31 16.97 12.00
C THR A 211 -7.21 16.18 11.06
N ILE A 212 -7.70 16.83 10.01
CA ILE A 212 -8.49 16.18 8.95
C ILE A 212 -7.74 16.36 7.64
N ASN A 213 -7.23 15.27 7.11
CA ASN A 213 -6.50 15.21 5.85
C ASN A 213 -7.42 14.68 4.75
N CYS A 214 -8.05 15.60 3.99
CA CYS A 214 -8.92 15.21 2.88
C CYS A 214 -8.12 15.11 1.59
N GLU A 215 -8.19 13.94 0.96
CA GLU A 215 -7.60 13.70 -0.36
C GLU A 215 -8.68 13.25 -1.33
N TYR A 216 -8.62 13.72 -2.58
CA TYR A 216 -9.56 13.34 -3.63
C TYR A 216 -8.80 12.78 -4.82
N SER A 217 -9.23 11.62 -5.31
CA SER A 217 -8.79 11.09 -6.60
C SER A 217 -9.79 11.46 -7.68
N LEU A 218 -9.30 12.11 -8.74
CA LEU A 218 -10.11 12.54 -9.88
C LEU A 218 -9.82 11.73 -11.15
N ASN A 219 -8.79 10.91 -11.14
CA ASN A 219 -8.40 10.10 -12.28
C ASN A 219 -9.30 8.87 -12.38
N GLU A 220 -10.05 8.75 -13.49
CA GLU A 220 -11.01 7.66 -13.71
C GLU A 220 -10.35 6.28 -13.74
N GLU A 221 -9.15 6.18 -14.29
CA GLU A 221 -8.39 4.92 -14.30
C GLU A 221 -8.10 4.45 -12.88
N VAL A 222 -7.64 5.36 -12.02
CA VAL A 222 -7.39 5.04 -10.60
C VAL A 222 -8.68 4.65 -9.88
N LEU A 223 -9.77 5.40 -10.12
CA LEU A 223 -11.08 5.13 -9.52
C LEU A 223 -11.68 3.79 -9.97
N SER A 224 -11.37 3.33 -11.20
CA SER A 224 -11.87 2.05 -11.73
C SER A 224 -11.35 0.83 -10.95
N HIS A 225 -10.27 0.98 -10.20
CA HIS A 225 -9.71 -0.07 -9.34
C HIS A 225 -10.41 -0.18 -7.97
N TYR A 226 -11.38 0.68 -7.66
CA TYR A 226 -12.12 0.62 -6.40
C TYR A 226 -13.36 -0.27 -6.52
N ASP A 227 -13.41 -1.33 -5.70
CA ASP A 227 -14.63 -2.12 -5.50
C ASP A 227 -15.31 -1.73 -4.19
N PRO A 228 -16.45 -1.01 -4.24
CA PRO A 228 -17.17 -0.61 -3.04
C PRO A 228 -17.79 -1.79 -2.30
N ASN A 229 -17.83 -2.97 -2.90
CA ASN A 229 -18.42 -4.18 -2.31
C ASN A 229 -17.39 -5.07 -1.63
N PHE A 230 -16.09 -4.85 -1.86
CA PHE A 230 -15.02 -5.69 -1.29
C PHE A 230 -15.12 -5.82 0.23
N VAL A 231 -15.48 -4.73 0.93
CA VAL A 231 -15.61 -4.71 2.40
C VAL A 231 -17.07 -4.67 2.88
N LYS A 232 -18.06 -4.70 1.95
CA LYS A 232 -19.48 -4.75 2.32
C LYS A 232 -19.86 -6.18 2.72
N GLY A 233 -20.21 -6.37 3.96
CA GLY A 233 -20.61 -7.67 4.52
C GLY A 233 -19.83 -8.03 5.79
N LEU A 234 -19.06 -7.09 6.33
CA LEU A 234 -18.41 -7.18 7.66
C LEU A 234 -19.31 -6.66 8.76
#